data_83d4267b651b7ea6550b98b169d4de9e
#
_entry.id   83d4267b651b7ea6550b98b169d4de9e
#
_cell.length_a   1.000
_cell.length_b   1.000
_cell.length_c   1.000
_cell.angle_alpha   90.00
_cell.angle_beta   90.00
_cell.angle_gamma   90.00
#
_symmetry.space_group_name_H-M   'P 1'
#
loop_
_entity.id
_entity.type
_entity.pdbx_description
1 polymer ?
#
loop_
_entity_poly.entity_id
_entity_poly.type
_entity_poly.pdbx_seq_one_letter_code
_entity_poly.pdbx_strand_id
1 'polypeptide(L)'
;MIELSQDFAHESVIGVGHHRVCFIHPQDSRLCIKVVYNHCDTADQELARELKYYAHLQRTLRDWRGLAKFHGKVETNLGVGYVYDRILDFDMSSSKTLEQYFTLNNIQRTAEEMQIVLTKLKQYLSENKVVTMSIKPYNILCQRVSESEVFPVICDNIGSATLIPLEMYSSWFYRQKLERI
;
A
#
# COMPACT_ATOMS: atom_id res chain seq x y z
N MET A 1 12.47 -21.73 3.14
CA MET A 1 11.71 -20.99 4.18
C MET A 1 12.53 -19.75 4.54
N ILE A 2 11.92 -18.58 4.57
CA ILE A 2 12.57 -17.32 4.93
C ILE A 2 12.44 -17.11 6.44
N GLU A 3 13.58 -16.82 7.09
CA GLU A 3 13.60 -16.48 8.52
C GLU A 3 13.35 -14.99 8.72
N LEU A 4 12.33 -14.66 9.52
CA LEU A 4 11.95 -13.30 9.91
C LEU A 4 12.08 -13.15 11.43
N SER A 5 12.37 -11.94 11.90
CA SER A 5 12.43 -11.67 13.33
C SER A 5 11.06 -11.86 13.99
N GLN A 6 11.04 -12.49 15.16
CA GLN A 6 9.86 -12.56 16.03
C GLN A 6 9.67 -11.29 16.88
N ASP A 7 10.71 -10.46 16.98
CA ASP A 7 10.64 -9.15 17.62
C ASP A 7 10.15 -8.10 16.64
N PHE A 8 8.95 -7.59 16.84
CA PHE A 8 8.35 -6.56 15.99
C PHE A 8 8.96 -5.16 16.21
N ALA A 9 9.85 -5.00 17.18
CA ALA A 9 10.69 -3.79 17.34
C ALA A 9 12.02 -3.89 16.58
N HIS A 10 12.32 -5.05 15.96
CA HIS A 10 13.54 -5.24 15.18
C HIS A 10 13.63 -4.30 13.98
N GLU A 11 14.84 -3.87 13.62
CA GLU A 11 15.11 -2.94 12.53
C GLU A 11 14.62 -3.41 11.14
N SER A 12 14.45 -4.73 10.95
CA SER A 12 13.85 -5.28 9.73
C SER A 12 12.35 -5.05 9.61
N VAL A 13 11.66 -4.61 10.67
CA VAL A 13 10.23 -4.32 10.67
C VAL A 13 10.01 -2.87 10.23
N ILE A 14 9.30 -2.69 9.12
CA ILE A 14 9.00 -1.37 8.54
C ILE A 14 7.58 -0.90 8.83
N GLY A 15 6.72 -1.76 9.36
CA GLY A 15 5.37 -1.38 9.75
C GLY A 15 4.65 -2.49 10.49
N VAL A 16 3.88 -2.11 11.51
CA VAL A 16 2.99 -3.00 12.25
C VAL A 16 1.58 -2.45 12.12
N GLY A 17 0.73 -3.19 11.41
CA GLY A 17 -0.69 -2.89 11.28
C GLY A 17 -1.54 -3.68 12.27
N HIS A 18 -2.85 -3.56 12.16
CA HIS A 18 -3.79 -4.24 13.08
C HIS A 18 -3.77 -5.78 12.93
N HIS A 19 -3.55 -6.28 11.73
CA HIS A 19 -3.56 -7.72 11.41
C HIS A 19 -2.27 -8.21 10.78
N ARG A 20 -1.44 -7.32 10.25
CA ARG A 20 -0.24 -7.67 9.48
C ARG A 20 0.99 -6.91 9.98
N VAL A 21 2.12 -7.59 9.97
CA VAL A 21 3.44 -6.99 10.16
C VAL A 21 4.20 -7.03 8.83
N CYS A 22 4.93 -5.96 8.54
CA CYS A 22 5.68 -5.79 7.31
C CYS A 22 7.17 -5.78 7.60
N PHE A 23 7.91 -6.69 6.98
CA PHE A 23 9.36 -6.85 7.11
C PHE A 23 10.07 -6.45 5.83
N ILE A 24 11.29 -5.95 5.94
CA ILE A 24 12.21 -5.89 4.81
C ILE A 24 12.51 -7.31 4.35
N HIS A 25 12.46 -7.57 3.05
CA HIS A 25 12.82 -8.89 2.52
C HIS A 25 14.33 -9.14 2.71
N PRO A 26 14.76 -10.23 3.39
CA PRO A 26 16.15 -10.39 3.78
C PRO A 26 17.13 -10.58 2.61
N GLN A 27 16.64 -10.98 1.43
CA GLN A 27 17.46 -11.21 0.24
C GLN A 27 17.35 -10.08 -0.80
N ASP A 28 16.36 -9.19 -0.70
CA ASP A 28 16.21 -8.02 -1.59
C ASP A 28 15.60 -6.85 -0.83
N SER A 29 16.42 -5.89 -0.49
CA SER A 29 15.99 -4.70 0.26
C SER A 29 14.98 -3.80 -0.46
N ARG A 30 14.72 -4.03 -1.76
CA ARG A 30 13.68 -3.34 -2.54
C ARG A 30 12.31 -3.98 -2.38
N LEU A 31 12.24 -5.12 -1.70
CA LEU A 31 11.01 -5.84 -1.43
C LEU A 31 10.69 -5.83 0.06
N CYS A 32 9.43 -6.05 0.37
CA CYS A 32 8.95 -6.29 1.72
C CYS A 32 8.07 -7.54 1.77
N ILE A 33 7.99 -8.14 2.95
CA ILE A 33 7.15 -9.30 3.23
C ILE A 33 6.12 -8.90 4.27
N LYS A 34 4.84 -9.02 3.93
CA LYS A 34 3.74 -8.87 4.88
C LYS A 34 3.31 -10.23 5.38
N VAL A 35 3.25 -10.40 6.71
CA VAL A 35 2.78 -11.63 7.37
C VAL A 35 1.56 -11.29 8.19
N VAL A 36 0.53 -12.14 8.14
CA VAL A 36 -0.64 -12.03 9.03
C VAL A 36 -0.26 -12.63 10.36
N TYR A 37 -0.36 -11.87 11.44
CA TYR A 37 -0.07 -12.34 12.80
C TYR A 37 -1.33 -12.39 13.68
N ASN A 38 -2.39 -11.65 13.30
CA ASN A 38 -3.66 -11.61 14.00
C ASN A 38 -4.76 -12.07 13.04
N HIS A 39 -4.97 -13.37 12.98
CA HIS A 39 -5.97 -13.99 12.11
C HIS A 39 -7.38 -13.79 12.65
N CYS A 40 -8.28 -13.35 11.79
CA CYS A 40 -9.72 -13.35 12.00
C CYS A 40 -10.43 -13.40 10.65
N ASP A 41 -11.69 -13.81 10.64
CA ASP A 41 -12.48 -13.96 9.40
C ASP A 41 -12.46 -12.71 8.51
N THR A 42 -12.50 -11.53 9.12
CA THR A 42 -12.48 -10.25 8.38
C THR A 42 -11.12 -10.02 7.71
N ALA A 43 -10.00 -10.24 8.44
CA ALA A 43 -8.65 -10.06 7.90
C ALA A 43 -8.37 -11.03 6.75
N ASP A 44 -8.78 -12.30 6.90
CA ASP A 44 -8.58 -13.32 5.88
C ASP A 44 -9.43 -13.04 4.63
N GLN A 45 -10.65 -12.54 4.80
CA GLN A 45 -11.51 -12.11 3.68
C GLN A 45 -10.95 -10.88 2.96
N GLU A 46 -10.44 -9.89 3.71
CA GLU A 46 -9.81 -8.69 3.12
C GLU A 46 -8.58 -9.08 2.30
N LEU A 47 -7.73 -9.94 2.84
CA LEU A 47 -6.55 -10.46 2.15
C LEU A 47 -6.94 -11.24 0.88
N ALA A 48 -7.94 -12.10 0.94
CA ALA A 48 -8.40 -12.86 -0.22
C ALA A 48 -8.92 -11.94 -1.34
N ARG A 49 -9.66 -10.87 -0.99
CA ARG A 49 -10.14 -9.86 -1.93
C ARG A 49 -8.97 -9.07 -2.54
N GLU A 50 -8.00 -8.66 -1.72
CA GLU A 50 -6.80 -7.96 -2.15
C GLU A 50 -6.02 -8.81 -3.17
N LEU A 51 -5.73 -10.07 -2.86
CA LEU A 51 -5.00 -10.96 -3.76
C LEU A 51 -5.74 -11.21 -5.09
N LYS A 52 -7.06 -11.38 -5.03
CA LYS A 52 -7.89 -11.50 -6.23
C LYS A 52 -7.80 -10.23 -7.10
N TYR A 53 -7.79 -9.08 -6.46
CA TYR A 53 -7.69 -7.81 -7.16
C TYR A 53 -6.28 -7.61 -7.76
N TYR A 54 -5.21 -7.97 -7.07
CA TYR A 54 -3.86 -7.99 -7.64
C TYR A 54 -3.75 -8.90 -8.87
N ALA A 55 -4.39 -10.07 -8.87
CA ALA A 55 -4.43 -10.94 -10.03
C ALA A 55 -5.15 -10.28 -11.24
N HIS A 56 -6.13 -9.42 -11.00
CA HIS A 56 -6.74 -8.59 -12.03
C HIS A 56 -5.79 -7.49 -12.50
N LEU A 57 -5.18 -6.73 -11.58
CA LEU A 57 -4.27 -5.63 -11.89
C LEU A 57 -3.02 -6.09 -12.66
N GLN A 58 -2.46 -7.25 -12.35
CA GLN A 58 -1.31 -7.81 -13.08
C GLN A 58 -1.57 -8.00 -14.57
N ARG A 59 -2.84 -8.12 -14.98
CA ARG A 59 -3.26 -8.26 -16.39
C ARG A 59 -3.65 -6.93 -17.03
N THR A 60 -4.08 -5.95 -16.24
CA THR A 60 -4.74 -4.73 -16.75
C THR A 60 -3.98 -3.46 -16.45
N LEU A 61 -3.28 -3.38 -15.31
CA LEU A 61 -2.56 -2.19 -14.88
C LEU A 61 -1.22 -2.09 -15.61
N ARG A 62 -0.98 -0.93 -16.25
CA ARG A 62 0.28 -0.66 -16.94
C ARG A 62 1.21 0.22 -16.11
N ASP A 63 0.66 1.17 -15.39
CA ASP A 63 1.42 2.09 -14.53
C ASP A 63 1.31 1.68 -13.06
N TRP A 64 2.40 1.15 -12.52
CA TRP A 64 2.49 0.69 -11.13
C TRP A 64 3.05 1.74 -10.16
N ARG A 65 3.38 2.96 -10.63
CA ARG A 65 4.04 3.97 -9.78
C ARG A 65 3.25 4.32 -8.52
N GLY A 66 1.94 4.33 -8.58
CA GLY A 66 1.08 4.69 -7.44
C GLY A 66 0.58 3.50 -6.62
N LEU A 67 1.13 2.30 -6.82
CA LEU A 67 0.70 1.09 -6.15
C LEU A 67 1.87 0.13 -5.89
N ALA A 68 2.07 -0.29 -4.64
CA ALA A 68 3.06 -1.32 -4.31
C ALA A 68 2.67 -2.64 -5.00
N LYS A 69 3.52 -3.11 -5.93
CA LYS A 69 3.23 -4.32 -6.72
C LYS A 69 3.38 -5.58 -5.88
N PHE A 70 2.47 -6.52 -6.07
CA PHE A 70 2.53 -7.85 -5.46
C PHE A 70 3.38 -8.80 -6.31
N HIS A 71 4.32 -9.52 -5.68
CA HIS A 71 5.27 -10.42 -6.32
C HIS A 71 5.01 -11.91 -6.04
N GLY A 72 4.09 -12.23 -5.13
CA GLY A 72 3.75 -13.60 -4.80
C GLY A 72 3.84 -13.93 -3.33
N LYS A 73 3.80 -15.23 -3.03
CA LYS A 73 3.85 -15.76 -1.67
C LYS A 73 5.18 -16.44 -1.40
N VAL A 74 5.61 -16.42 -0.14
CA VAL A 74 6.79 -17.14 0.36
C VAL A 74 6.48 -17.83 1.68
N GLU A 75 7.16 -18.92 1.94
CA GLU A 75 7.09 -19.60 3.24
C GLU A 75 8.09 -18.96 4.21
N THR A 76 7.59 -18.58 5.40
CA THR A 76 8.40 -18.01 6.48
C THR A 76 8.23 -18.77 7.78
N ASN A 77 9.12 -18.56 8.74
CA ASN A 77 8.98 -19.09 10.11
C ASN A 77 7.77 -18.51 10.87
N LEU A 78 7.16 -17.43 10.36
CA LEU A 78 5.95 -16.82 10.92
C LEU A 78 4.67 -17.17 10.14
N GLY A 79 4.74 -18.14 9.21
CA GLY A 79 3.65 -18.53 8.32
C GLY A 79 3.84 -17.99 6.90
N VAL A 80 2.74 -17.95 6.15
CA VAL A 80 2.78 -17.47 4.75
C VAL A 80 3.01 -15.98 4.70
N GLY A 81 4.09 -15.58 4.03
CA GLY A 81 4.42 -14.19 3.72
C GLY A 81 3.94 -13.77 2.32
N TYR A 82 3.58 -12.53 2.17
CA TYR A 82 3.13 -11.90 0.93
C TYR A 82 4.13 -10.83 0.53
N VAL A 83 4.77 -11.01 -0.63
CA VAL A 83 5.89 -10.17 -1.09
C VAL A 83 5.36 -9.02 -1.93
N TYR A 84 5.79 -7.79 -1.58
CA TYR A 84 5.43 -6.57 -2.28
C TYR A 84 6.65 -5.70 -2.54
N ASP A 85 6.52 -4.71 -3.43
CA ASP A 85 7.50 -3.63 -3.52
C ASP A 85 7.64 -2.93 -2.17
N ARG A 86 8.88 -2.73 -1.71
CA ARG A 86 9.20 -1.79 -0.65
C ARG A 86 9.38 -0.43 -1.29
N ILE A 87 8.49 0.50 -0.97
CA ILE A 87 8.55 1.85 -1.54
C ILE A 87 9.67 2.63 -0.85
N LEU A 88 10.64 3.02 -1.66
CA LEU A 88 11.84 3.72 -1.24
C LEU A 88 11.86 5.14 -1.78
N ASP A 89 12.34 6.05 -0.99
CA ASP A 89 12.64 7.43 -1.38
C ASP A 89 13.90 7.47 -2.27
N PHE A 90 14.18 8.61 -2.89
CA PHE A 90 15.35 8.80 -3.76
C PHE A 90 16.69 8.57 -3.02
N ASP A 91 16.73 8.72 -1.69
CA ASP A 91 17.87 8.46 -0.83
C ASP A 91 17.92 7.00 -0.31
N MET A 92 17.10 6.12 -0.86
CA MET A 92 16.95 4.71 -0.49
C MET A 92 16.40 4.45 0.92
N SER A 93 15.95 5.47 1.63
CA SER A 93 15.19 5.28 2.87
C SER A 93 13.77 4.77 2.60
N SER A 94 13.13 4.10 3.57
CA SER A 94 11.72 3.72 3.44
C SER A 94 10.83 4.95 3.41
N SER A 95 9.95 5.03 2.42
CA SER A 95 8.96 6.10 2.34
C SER A 95 8.05 6.10 3.55
N LYS A 96 7.71 7.28 4.05
CA LYS A 96 6.82 7.46 5.20
C LYS A 96 5.36 7.39 4.77
N THR A 97 4.49 6.95 5.68
CA THR A 97 3.05 7.05 5.46
C THR A 97 2.62 8.52 5.35
N LEU A 98 1.48 8.78 4.71
CA LEU A 98 0.91 10.13 4.63
C LEU A 98 0.75 10.75 6.03
N GLU A 99 0.30 9.94 6.99
CA GLU A 99 0.20 10.37 8.39
C GLU A 99 1.56 10.78 8.95
N GLN A 100 2.58 9.91 8.83
CA GLN A 100 3.93 10.21 9.30
C GLN A 100 4.56 11.39 8.56
N TYR A 101 4.36 11.48 7.25
CA TYR A 101 4.96 12.52 6.41
C TYR A 101 4.50 13.93 6.82
N PHE A 102 3.24 14.07 7.28
CA PHE A 102 2.67 15.34 7.69
C PHE A 102 2.73 15.59 9.22
N THR A 103 3.03 14.58 10.05
CA THR A 103 3.11 14.73 11.50
C THR A 103 4.53 14.69 12.05
N LEU A 104 5.45 13.97 11.40
CA LEU A 104 6.83 13.85 11.86
C LEU A 104 7.68 15.01 11.34
N ASN A 105 8.46 15.63 12.24
CA ASN A 105 9.60 16.56 12.01
C ASN A 105 9.38 18.04 12.21
N ASN A 106 8.44 18.52 13.04
CA ASN A 106 8.29 19.97 13.32
C ASN A 106 8.27 20.88 12.07
N ILE A 107 8.25 20.30 10.88
CA ILE A 107 8.05 21.00 9.62
C ILE A 107 6.55 21.11 9.47
N GLN A 108 6.01 22.30 9.66
CA GLN A 108 4.63 22.62 9.30
C GLN A 108 4.51 22.47 7.78
N ARG A 109 4.17 21.26 7.35
CA ARG A 109 3.76 21.05 5.96
C ARG A 109 2.38 21.66 5.79
N THR A 110 2.24 22.41 4.71
CA THR A 110 1.05 23.20 4.49
C THR A 110 -0.14 22.34 4.06
N ALA A 111 -1.35 22.85 4.25
CA ALA A 111 -2.56 22.24 3.71
C ALA A 111 -2.49 22.14 2.18
N GLU A 112 -1.81 23.07 1.53
CA GLU A 112 -1.59 23.06 0.08
C GLU A 112 -0.73 21.87 -0.35
N GLU A 113 0.37 21.55 0.37
CA GLU A 113 1.19 20.37 0.07
C GLU A 113 0.39 19.08 0.19
N MET A 114 -0.42 18.95 1.24
CA MET A 114 -1.33 17.80 1.38
C MET A 114 -2.32 17.72 0.22
N GLN A 115 -2.90 18.84 -0.16
CA GLN A 115 -3.83 18.90 -1.29
C GLN A 115 -3.18 18.47 -2.61
N ILE A 116 -1.92 18.84 -2.83
CA ILE A 116 -1.15 18.42 -4.01
C ILE A 116 -0.98 16.90 -4.02
N VAL A 117 -0.58 16.29 -2.88
CA VAL A 117 -0.40 14.83 -2.77
C VAL A 117 -1.71 14.10 -3.01
N LEU A 118 -2.81 14.55 -2.40
CA LEU A 118 -4.14 13.95 -2.57
C LEU A 118 -4.66 14.12 -4.00
N THR A 119 -4.37 15.25 -4.65
CA THR A 119 -4.74 15.49 -6.06
C THR A 119 -3.99 14.52 -6.98
N LYS A 120 -2.68 14.34 -6.79
CA LYS A 120 -1.88 13.34 -7.54
C LYS A 120 -2.43 11.92 -7.33
N LEU A 121 -2.80 11.57 -6.09
CA LEU A 121 -3.40 10.27 -5.79
C LEU A 121 -4.71 10.07 -6.54
N LYS A 122 -5.62 11.04 -6.46
CA LYS A 122 -6.92 10.99 -7.15
C LYS A 122 -6.77 10.88 -8.66
N GLN A 123 -5.83 11.63 -9.24
CA GLN A 123 -5.49 11.56 -10.65
C GLN A 123 -5.00 10.16 -11.03
N TYR A 124 -4.01 9.61 -10.29
CA TYR A 124 -3.48 8.28 -10.54
C TYR A 124 -4.57 7.20 -10.50
N LEU A 125 -5.41 7.22 -9.46
CA LEU A 125 -6.53 6.28 -9.31
C LEU A 125 -7.49 6.37 -10.50
N SER A 126 -7.84 7.60 -10.91
CA SER A 126 -8.77 7.85 -12.01
C SER A 126 -8.23 7.36 -13.36
N GLU A 127 -6.99 7.71 -13.69
CA GLU A 127 -6.35 7.36 -14.97
C GLU A 127 -6.15 5.85 -15.11
N ASN A 128 -5.79 5.18 -14.02
CA ASN A 128 -5.48 3.76 -14.00
C ASN A 128 -6.66 2.87 -13.58
N LYS A 129 -7.82 3.47 -13.23
CA LYS A 129 -9.02 2.78 -12.74
C LYS A 129 -8.74 1.85 -11.56
N VAL A 130 -7.82 2.27 -10.68
CA VAL A 130 -7.50 1.52 -9.47
C VAL A 130 -8.58 1.73 -8.42
N VAL A 131 -9.10 0.65 -7.88
CA VAL A 131 -10.13 0.65 -6.83
C VAL A 131 -9.47 0.37 -5.48
N THR A 132 -9.89 1.11 -4.46
CA THR A 132 -9.46 0.91 -3.07
C THR A 132 -10.66 0.58 -2.19
N MET A 133 -10.48 -0.27 -1.18
CA MET A 133 -11.52 -0.54 -0.19
C MET A 133 -11.78 0.68 0.69
N SER A 134 -10.70 1.32 1.14
CA SER A 134 -10.75 2.61 1.85
C SER A 134 -9.41 3.33 1.71
N ILE A 135 -9.45 4.66 1.63
CA ILE A 135 -8.25 5.50 1.67
C ILE A 135 -8.06 5.97 3.10
N LYS A 136 -6.98 5.48 3.72
CA LYS A 136 -6.57 5.87 5.07
C LYS A 136 -5.14 6.38 5.01
N PRO A 137 -4.78 7.43 5.80
CA PRO A 137 -3.45 8.06 5.72
C PRO A 137 -2.28 7.09 5.95
N TYR A 138 -2.46 6.05 6.75
CA TYR A 138 -1.44 5.03 7.01
C TYR A 138 -1.33 3.96 5.90
N ASN A 139 -2.24 3.94 4.92
CA ASN A 139 -2.20 3.05 3.75
C ASN A 139 -1.64 3.74 2.49
N ILE A 140 -1.23 5.00 2.61
CA ILE A 140 -0.62 5.80 1.55
C ILE A 140 0.79 6.13 1.97
N LEU A 141 1.77 5.82 1.13
CA LEU A 141 3.15 6.23 1.31
C LEU A 141 3.43 7.49 0.49
N CYS A 142 4.13 8.45 1.08
CA CYS A 142 4.61 9.65 0.41
C CYS A 142 6.04 9.39 -0.09
N GLN A 143 6.17 8.81 -1.29
CA GLN A 143 7.47 8.55 -1.90
C GLN A 143 8.11 9.88 -2.32
N ARG A 144 9.26 10.22 -1.74
CA ARG A 144 10.09 11.33 -2.24
C ARG A 144 10.86 10.82 -3.46
N VAL A 145 10.43 11.25 -4.64
CA VAL A 145 11.12 10.88 -5.90
C VAL A 145 12.30 11.79 -6.19
N SER A 146 12.33 12.97 -5.56
CA SER A 146 13.45 13.91 -5.51
C SER A 146 13.37 14.75 -4.23
N GLU A 147 14.28 15.73 -4.08
CA GLU A 147 14.23 16.68 -2.95
C GLU A 147 12.96 17.53 -2.92
N SER A 148 12.39 17.82 -4.09
CA SER A 148 11.24 18.72 -4.25
C SER A 148 9.96 18.01 -4.67
N GLU A 149 10.01 16.72 -4.99
CA GLU A 149 8.86 16.00 -5.53
C GLU A 149 8.47 14.80 -4.69
N VAL A 150 7.17 14.73 -4.36
CA VAL A 150 6.54 13.60 -3.67
C VAL A 150 5.47 12.99 -4.57
N PHE A 151 5.46 11.66 -4.61
CA PHE A 151 4.44 10.87 -5.29
C PHE A 151 3.72 9.95 -4.30
N PRO A 152 2.37 9.94 -4.26
CA PRO A 152 1.62 9.05 -3.38
C PRO A 152 1.57 7.63 -3.92
N VAL A 153 1.84 6.65 -3.06
CA VAL A 153 1.79 5.22 -3.40
C VAL A 153 0.89 4.50 -2.42
N ILE A 154 -0.12 3.79 -2.91
CA ILE A 154 -0.98 2.95 -2.06
C ILE A 154 -0.25 1.65 -1.76
N CYS A 155 -0.13 1.33 -0.48
CA CYS A 155 0.56 0.12 -0.04
C CYS A 155 -0.37 -0.94 0.56
N ASP A 156 -1.66 -0.63 0.77
CA ASP A 156 -2.62 -1.54 1.39
C ASP A 156 -4.07 -1.19 1.05
N ASN A 157 -5.01 -2.09 1.36
CA ASN A 157 -6.47 -1.87 1.24
C ASN A 157 -6.94 -1.60 -0.20
N ILE A 158 -6.34 -2.27 -1.18
CA ILE A 158 -6.78 -2.19 -2.57
C ILE A 158 -7.90 -3.20 -2.87
N GLY A 159 -8.68 -2.91 -3.90
CA GLY A 159 -9.82 -3.71 -4.35
C GLY A 159 -11.16 -3.15 -3.91
N SER A 160 -12.22 -3.93 -4.11
CA SER A 160 -13.57 -3.54 -3.71
C SER A 160 -13.94 -4.09 -2.34
N ALA A 161 -14.58 -3.27 -1.52
CA ALA A 161 -15.14 -3.69 -0.24
C ALA A 161 -16.45 -4.46 -0.42
N THR A 162 -17.08 -4.40 -1.61
CA THR A 162 -18.38 -5.00 -1.90
C THR A 162 -18.25 -6.39 -2.51
N LEU A 163 -19.24 -7.26 -2.27
CA LEU A 163 -19.30 -8.60 -2.87
C LEU A 163 -19.41 -8.54 -4.39
N ILE A 164 -20.11 -7.53 -4.92
CA ILE A 164 -20.20 -7.25 -6.35
C ILE A 164 -19.47 -5.95 -6.62
N PRO A 165 -18.24 -5.98 -7.17
CA PRO A 165 -17.42 -4.79 -7.39
C PRO A 165 -17.90 -4.02 -8.64
N LEU A 166 -19.08 -3.39 -8.55
CA LEU A 166 -19.69 -2.66 -9.67
C LEU A 166 -18.78 -1.55 -10.21
N GLU A 167 -17.95 -0.95 -9.36
CA GLU A 167 -16.95 0.04 -9.73
C GLU A 167 -15.86 -0.51 -10.68
N MET A 168 -15.62 -1.82 -10.70
CA MET A 168 -14.69 -2.45 -11.66
C MET A 168 -15.29 -2.58 -13.06
N TYR A 169 -16.62 -2.60 -13.16
CA TYR A 169 -17.34 -2.85 -14.42
C TYR A 169 -18.09 -1.63 -14.94
N SER A 170 -18.32 -0.60 -14.12
CA SER A 170 -19.06 0.60 -14.48
C SER A 170 -18.30 1.87 -14.13
N SER A 171 -18.01 2.70 -15.13
CA SER A 171 -17.37 4.00 -14.96
C SER A 171 -18.20 4.96 -14.10
N TRP A 172 -19.53 4.80 -14.07
CA TRP A 172 -20.41 5.62 -13.24
C TRP A 172 -20.22 5.30 -11.74
N PHE A 173 -20.25 4.03 -11.34
CA PHE A 173 -20.00 3.62 -9.95
C PHE A 173 -18.58 3.95 -9.51
N TYR A 174 -17.60 3.83 -10.42
CA TYR A 174 -16.22 4.21 -10.14
C TYR A 174 -16.08 5.71 -9.82
N ARG A 175 -16.71 6.59 -10.61
CA ARG A 175 -16.71 8.05 -10.36
C ARG A 175 -17.34 8.41 -9.02
N GLN A 176 -18.50 7.83 -8.70
CA GLN A 176 -19.16 8.01 -7.40
C GLN A 176 -18.26 7.66 -6.21
N LYS A 177 -17.41 6.64 -6.36
CA LYS A 177 -16.46 6.24 -5.32
C LYS A 177 -15.29 7.22 -5.21
N LEU A 178 -14.77 7.72 -6.32
CA LEU A 178 -13.71 8.74 -6.34
C LEU A 178 -14.13 10.09 -5.75
N GLU A 179 -15.41 10.45 -5.86
CA GLU A 179 -15.93 11.70 -5.28
C GLU A 179 -15.95 11.69 -3.74
N ARG A 180 -15.89 10.51 -3.13
CA ARG A 180 -15.86 10.33 -1.67
C ARG A 180 -14.45 10.31 -1.08
N ILE A 181 -13.44 10.46 -1.92
CA ILE A 181 -12.02 10.62 -1.58
C ILE A 181 -11.66 12.11 -1.64
#